data_c5157a95f8fa25e69774887f3d2ed77b
#
_entry.id   c5157a95f8fa25e69774887f3d2ed77b
#
_cell.length_a   1.000
_cell.length_b   1.000
_cell.length_c   1.000
_cell.angle_alpha   90.00
_cell.angle_beta   90.00
_cell.angle_gamma   90.00
#
_symmetry.space_group_name_H-M   'P 1'
#
loop_
_entity.id
_entity.type
_entity.pdbx_description
1 polymer ?
#
loop_
_entity_poly.entity_id
_entity_poly.type
_entity_poly.pdbx_seq_one_letter_code
_entity_poly.pdbx_strand_id
1 'polypeptide(L)'
;MEHVQVEARPRGREATRARLLAAARALFAEHGYEHVTVRMIAAAAEANLALVGRYFGSKAGLFREVLAEEPTIAPLLDGDRAGLPARLAEYAALRMHADPESRILRSLERSAGDPEIRKLVGERVRTAVIEPLAERLGGPDAMARARLATAVFLGVGALRRNLGPEEPTPADIARLTAAFEACLGDVPPEG
;
A
#
# COMPACT_ATOMS: atom_id res chain seq x y z
N MET A 1 36.49 -34.82 23.87
CA MET A 1 36.43 -33.34 23.64
C MET A 1 35.46 -33.10 22.51
N GLU A 2 34.27 -32.83 22.88
CA GLU A 2 33.09 -32.69 22.00
C GLU A 2 32.97 -31.23 21.61
N HIS A 3 33.14 -30.92 20.34
CA HIS A 3 32.96 -29.56 19.82
C HIS A 3 31.45 -29.24 19.75
N VAL A 4 30.98 -28.52 20.73
CA VAL A 4 29.68 -27.86 20.68
C VAL A 4 29.78 -26.80 19.60
N GLN A 5 29.22 -27.06 18.43
CA GLN A 5 28.94 -26.01 17.43
C GLN A 5 27.80 -25.14 17.94
N VAL A 6 28.17 -23.91 18.31
CA VAL A 6 27.21 -22.87 18.65
C VAL A 6 26.51 -22.43 17.36
N GLU A 7 25.32 -22.96 17.13
CA GLU A 7 24.38 -22.44 16.13
C GLU A 7 23.83 -21.06 16.60
N ALA A 8 24.64 -20.04 16.42
CA ALA A 8 24.25 -18.67 16.76
C ALA A 8 24.26 -17.78 15.51
N ARG A 9 23.28 -17.95 14.57
CA ARG A 9 23.13 -16.99 13.44
C ARG A 9 21.77 -16.83 12.74
N PRO A 10 20.59 -17.26 13.21
CA PRO A 10 19.34 -16.80 12.62
C PRO A 10 19.00 -15.34 13.02
N ARG A 11 19.15 -15.00 14.31
CA ARG A 11 18.71 -13.70 14.87
C ARG A 11 19.40 -12.47 14.28
N GLY A 12 20.68 -12.53 13.97
CA GLY A 12 21.41 -11.39 13.40
C GLY A 12 21.07 -11.13 11.93
N ARG A 13 20.76 -12.17 11.14
CA ARG A 13 20.40 -12.06 9.72
C ARG A 13 19.01 -11.45 9.54
N GLU A 14 18.03 -11.94 10.27
CA GLU A 14 16.65 -11.43 10.22
C GLU A 14 16.56 -10.00 10.74
N ALA A 15 17.25 -9.70 11.85
CA ALA A 15 17.30 -8.34 12.38
C ALA A 15 17.92 -7.35 11.38
N THR A 16 19.00 -7.75 10.66
CA THR A 16 19.59 -6.88 9.64
C THR A 16 18.69 -6.71 8.43
N ARG A 17 18.00 -7.78 8.00
CA ARG A 17 17.01 -7.71 6.92
C ARG A 17 15.86 -6.77 7.28
N ALA A 18 15.34 -6.87 8.51
CA ALA A 18 14.27 -6.00 9.01
C ALA A 18 14.71 -4.53 9.07
N ARG A 19 15.94 -4.23 9.54
CA ARG A 19 16.47 -2.85 9.53
C ARG A 19 16.59 -2.28 8.13
N LEU A 20 17.09 -3.07 7.17
CA LEU A 20 17.17 -2.65 5.76
C LEU A 20 15.78 -2.34 5.18
N LEU A 21 14.79 -3.16 5.49
CA LEU A 21 13.42 -2.97 5.03
C LEU A 21 12.78 -1.72 5.66
N ALA A 22 12.96 -1.52 6.96
CA ALA A 22 12.48 -0.32 7.67
C ALA A 22 13.14 0.96 7.14
N ALA A 23 14.47 0.95 6.93
CA ALA A 23 15.20 2.08 6.36
C ALA A 23 14.75 2.38 4.91
N ALA A 24 14.55 1.34 4.11
CA ALA A 24 14.05 1.48 2.74
C ALA A 24 12.65 2.10 2.71
N ARG A 25 11.74 1.62 3.58
CA ARG A 25 10.39 2.15 3.73
C ARG A 25 10.42 3.66 4.04
N ALA A 26 11.20 4.07 5.04
CA ALA A 26 11.32 5.47 5.43
C ALA A 26 11.86 6.35 4.29
N LEU A 27 12.95 5.92 3.66
CA LEU A 27 13.60 6.68 2.58
C LEU A 27 12.72 6.77 1.32
N PHE A 28 12.09 5.68 0.89
CA PHE A 28 11.19 5.71 -0.26
C PHE A 28 9.96 6.59 0.00
N ALA A 29 9.45 6.60 1.22
CA ALA A 29 8.32 7.46 1.58
C ALA A 29 8.68 8.95 1.58
N GLU A 30 9.90 9.30 2.01
CA GLU A 30 10.36 10.68 2.10
C GLU A 30 10.83 11.23 0.75
N HIS A 31 11.63 10.47 0.02
CA HIS A 31 12.34 10.96 -1.16
C HIS A 31 11.79 10.42 -2.49
N GLY A 32 10.92 9.41 -2.47
CA GLY A 32 10.48 8.69 -3.67
C GLY A 32 11.51 7.66 -4.15
N TYR A 33 11.04 6.69 -4.94
CA TYR A 33 11.89 5.60 -5.41
C TYR A 33 13.10 6.08 -6.20
N GLU A 34 12.95 7.04 -7.11
CA GLU A 34 14.01 7.45 -8.03
C GLU A 34 15.22 8.05 -7.32
N HIS A 35 14.98 8.85 -6.28
CA HIS A 35 16.02 9.58 -5.55
C HIS A 35 16.72 8.75 -4.47
N VAL A 36 16.21 7.56 -4.13
CA VAL A 36 16.80 6.68 -3.13
C VAL A 36 17.79 5.71 -3.78
N THR A 37 18.98 5.59 -3.21
CA THR A 37 19.99 4.63 -3.63
C THR A 37 20.15 3.51 -2.60
N VAL A 38 20.61 2.34 -3.06
CA VAL A 38 20.92 1.22 -2.14
C VAL A 38 22.01 1.58 -1.11
N ARG A 39 22.89 2.53 -1.43
CA ARG A 39 23.88 3.06 -0.48
C ARG A 39 23.23 3.85 0.65
N MET A 40 22.26 4.70 0.35
CA MET A 40 21.49 5.44 1.36
C MET A 40 20.77 4.47 2.30
N ILE A 41 20.12 3.44 1.75
CA ILE A 41 19.41 2.43 2.54
C ILE A 41 20.37 1.66 3.44
N ALA A 42 21.51 1.21 2.91
CA ALA A 42 22.50 0.48 3.68
C ALA A 42 23.08 1.35 4.81
N ALA A 43 23.38 2.63 4.54
CA ALA A 43 23.87 3.57 5.54
C ALA A 43 22.83 3.82 6.65
N ALA A 44 21.57 4.08 6.29
CA ALA A 44 20.48 4.31 7.25
C ALA A 44 20.17 3.06 8.10
N ALA A 45 20.39 1.87 7.55
CA ALA A 45 20.22 0.61 8.26
C ALA A 45 21.46 0.18 9.07
N GLU A 46 22.55 0.94 9.02
CA GLU A 46 23.87 0.55 9.58
C GLU A 46 24.28 -0.87 9.13
N ALA A 47 24.14 -1.14 7.84
CA ALA A 47 24.36 -2.45 7.25
C ALA A 47 25.34 -2.40 6.08
N ASN A 48 25.99 -3.53 5.80
CA ASN A 48 26.83 -3.63 4.62
C ASN A 48 26.00 -3.59 3.34
N LEU A 49 26.41 -2.76 2.38
CA LEU A 49 25.77 -2.60 1.07
C LEU A 49 25.52 -3.93 0.33
N ALA A 50 26.48 -4.86 0.43
CA ALA A 50 26.35 -6.17 -0.21
C ALA A 50 25.16 -6.99 0.28
N LEU A 51 24.68 -6.70 1.50
CA LEU A 51 23.51 -7.40 2.07
C LEU A 51 22.21 -7.03 1.38
N VAL A 52 22.10 -5.84 0.80
CA VAL A 52 20.92 -5.45 0.00
C VAL A 52 20.79 -6.38 -1.21
N GLY A 53 21.86 -6.54 -1.97
CA GLY A 53 21.90 -7.48 -3.10
C GLY A 53 21.61 -8.93 -2.67
N ARG A 54 22.21 -9.35 -1.54
CA ARG A 54 22.05 -10.73 -1.03
C ARG A 54 20.64 -11.05 -0.56
N TYR A 55 19.93 -10.09 0.09
CA TYR A 55 18.60 -10.32 0.68
C TYR A 55 17.47 -10.04 -0.29
N PHE A 56 17.63 -9.03 -1.14
CA PHE A 56 16.55 -8.49 -1.96
C PHE A 56 16.84 -8.54 -3.47
N GLY A 57 18.06 -8.92 -3.86
CA GLY A 57 18.50 -8.99 -5.25
C GLY A 57 18.80 -7.62 -5.85
N SER A 58 17.84 -6.71 -5.80
CA SER A 58 17.93 -5.36 -6.38
C SER A 58 17.18 -4.31 -5.54
N LYS A 59 17.34 -3.03 -5.90
CA LYS A 59 16.53 -1.93 -5.34
C LYS A 59 15.04 -2.16 -5.62
N ALA A 60 14.67 -2.63 -6.81
CA ALA A 60 13.29 -2.95 -7.17
C ALA A 60 12.76 -4.15 -6.36
N GLY A 61 13.60 -5.17 -6.12
CA GLY A 61 13.27 -6.29 -5.25
C GLY A 61 12.99 -5.87 -3.81
N LEU A 62 13.84 -4.99 -3.26
CA LEU A 62 13.64 -4.40 -1.94
C LEU A 62 12.34 -3.56 -1.89
N PHE A 63 12.08 -2.75 -2.92
CA PHE A 63 10.86 -1.96 -3.01
C PHE A 63 9.60 -2.84 -3.08
N ARG A 64 9.65 -3.96 -3.82
CA ARG A 64 8.55 -4.94 -3.87
C ARG A 64 8.23 -5.50 -2.49
N GLU A 65 9.25 -5.81 -1.68
CA GLU A 65 9.03 -6.29 -0.32
C GLU A 65 8.47 -5.20 0.61
N VAL A 66 8.95 -3.97 0.47
CA VAL A 66 8.37 -2.82 1.17
C VAL A 66 6.89 -2.68 0.83
N LEU A 67 6.52 -2.78 -0.46
CA LEU A 67 5.11 -2.74 -0.89
C LEU A 67 4.29 -3.93 -0.36
N ALA A 68 4.90 -5.11 -0.23
CA ALA A 68 4.20 -6.30 0.26
C ALA A 68 3.79 -6.19 1.74
N GLU A 69 4.54 -5.42 2.54
CA GLU A 69 4.25 -5.16 3.95
C GLU A 69 3.21 -4.04 4.16
N GLU A 70 2.84 -3.30 3.10
CA GLU A 70 1.80 -2.27 3.22
C GLU A 70 0.45 -2.89 3.58
N PRO A 71 -0.34 -2.20 4.41
CA PRO A 71 -1.68 -2.62 4.77
C PRO A 71 -2.52 -2.94 3.53
N THR A 72 -3.34 -3.97 3.65
CA THR A 72 -4.32 -4.33 2.63
C THR A 72 -5.68 -3.74 2.97
N ILE A 73 -6.62 -3.81 2.02
CA ILE A 73 -8.01 -3.42 2.28
C ILE A 73 -8.76 -4.43 3.19
N ALA A 74 -8.18 -5.58 3.47
CA ALA A 74 -8.84 -6.68 4.18
C ALA A 74 -9.59 -6.25 5.47
N PRO A 75 -9.01 -5.42 6.37
CA PRO A 75 -9.74 -4.98 7.57
C PRO A 75 -11.00 -4.16 7.26
N LEU A 76 -11.08 -3.51 6.09
CA LEU A 76 -12.28 -2.77 5.68
C LEU A 76 -13.36 -3.69 5.09
N LEU A 77 -12.97 -4.88 4.65
CA LEU A 77 -13.90 -5.88 4.11
C LEU A 77 -14.58 -6.69 5.21
N ASP A 78 -14.08 -6.63 6.44
CA ASP A 78 -14.70 -7.27 7.59
C ASP A 78 -16.06 -6.63 7.91
N GLY A 79 -17.03 -7.45 8.33
CA GLY A 79 -18.38 -7.02 8.65
C GLY A 79 -19.38 -7.25 7.50
N ASP A 80 -20.55 -6.63 7.62
CA ASP A 80 -21.63 -6.77 6.65
C ASP A 80 -21.35 -6.01 5.34
N ARG A 81 -22.01 -6.46 4.26
CA ARG A 81 -21.87 -5.83 2.94
C ARG A 81 -22.52 -4.44 2.90
N ALA A 82 -23.60 -4.25 3.63
CA ALA A 82 -24.32 -2.98 3.63
C ALA A 82 -23.49 -1.82 4.23
N GLY A 83 -22.71 -2.09 5.26
CA GLY A 83 -21.83 -1.10 5.89
C GLY A 83 -20.50 -0.86 5.15
N LEU A 84 -20.18 -1.63 4.09
CA LEU A 84 -18.91 -1.49 3.37
C LEU A 84 -18.69 -0.09 2.77
N PRO A 85 -19.67 0.56 2.11
CA PRO A 85 -19.49 1.91 1.57
C PRO A 85 -19.11 2.94 2.64
N ALA A 86 -19.74 2.89 3.81
CA ALA A 86 -19.46 3.80 4.92
C ALA A 86 -18.04 3.55 5.49
N ARG A 87 -17.63 2.30 5.67
CA ARG A 87 -16.27 1.97 6.11
C ARG A 87 -15.20 2.45 5.15
N LEU A 88 -15.42 2.32 3.84
CA LEU A 88 -14.51 2.84 2.81
C LEU A 88 -14.45 4.37 2.83
N ALA A 89 -15.60 5.05 2.98
CA ALA A 89 -15.68 6.49 3.05
C ALA A 89 -14.95 7.05 4.27
N GLU A 90 -15.20 6.49 5.45
CA GLU A 90 -14.53 6.89 6.68
C GLU A 90 -13.02 6.69 6.60
N TYR A 91 -12.58 5.55 6.10
CA TYR A 91 -11.15 5.28 5.96
C TYR A 91 -10.49 6.25 4.97
N ALA A 92 -11.10 6.47 3.80
CA ALA A 92 -10.60 7.40 2.81
C ALA A 92 -10.55 8.85 3.34
N ALA A 93 -11.59 9.26 4.08
CA ALA A 93 -11.69 10.59 4.62
C ALA A 93 -10.78 10.84 5.83
N LEU A 94 -10.69 9.91 6.77
CA LEU A 94 -10.09 10.13 8.09
C LEU A 94 -8.72 9.46 8.28
N ARG A 95 -8.55 8.21 7.81
CA ARG A 95 -7.40 7.38 8.17
C ARG A 95 -6.29 7.32 7.13
N MET A 96 -6.61 7.42 5.85
CA MET A 96 -5.62 7.31 4.76
C MET A 96 -4.48 8.34 4.86
N HIS A 97 -4.62 9.38 5.68
CA HIS A 97 -3.65 10.47 5.85
C HIS A 97 -2.98 10.50 7.22
N ALA A 98 -3.64 9.96 8.23
CA ALA A 98 -3.09 9.89 9.57
C ALA A 98 -2.04 8.78 9.70
N ASP A 99 -2.07 7.81 8.78
CA ASP A 99 -1.18 6.66 8.82
C ASP A 99 0.18 6.99 8.19
N PRO A 100 1.27 7.02 8.99
CA PRO A 100 2.62 7.18 8.47
C PRO A 100 3.00 6.09 7.46
N GLU A 101 2.37 4.91 7.55
CA GLU A 101 2.60 3.77 6.66
C GLU A 101 2.01 4.00 5.27
N SER A 102 0.94 4.79 5.13
CA SER A 102 0.37 5.23 3.85
C SER A 102 1.34 6.11 3.01
N ARG A 103 2.53 6.39 3.51
CA ARG A 103 3.56 7.20 2.82
C ARG A 103 4.06 6.55 1.52
N ILE A 104 3.93 5.24 1.37
CA ILE A 104 4.35 4.55 0.15
C ILE A 104 3.40 4.83 -1.01
N LEU A 105 2.11 4.98 -0.79
CA LEU A 105 1.21 5.50 -1.83
C LEU A 105 1.68 6.86 -2.33
N ARG A 106 2.27 7.70 -1.49
CA ARG A 106 2.92 8.96 -1.88
C ARG A 106 4.16 8.77 -2.74
N SER A 107 4.95 7.75 -2.44
CA SER A 107 6.12 7.36 -3.23
C SER A 107 5.72 6.92 -4.65
N LEU A 108 4.52 6.38 -4.81
CA LEU A 108 3.99 5.90 -6.09
C LEU A 108 3.73 7.03 -7.07
N GLU A 109 3.16 8.13 -6.61
CA GLU A 109 2.90 9.30 -7.45
C GLU A 109 4.21 9.95 -7.93
N ARG A 110 5.25 9.93 -7.08
CA ARG A 110 6.58 10.44 -7.42
C ARG A 110 7.42 9.51 -8.30
N SER A 111 7.07 8.24 -8.34
CA SER A 111 7.78 7.22 -9.13
C SER A 111 7.09 6.89 -10.46
N ALA A 112 6.14 7.72 -10.89
CA ALA A 112 5.37 7.50 -12.12
C ALA A 112 6.23 7.46 -13.40
N GLY A 113 7.49 7.91 -13.35
CA GLY A 113 8.45 7.90 -14.46
C GLY A 113 9.01 6.51 -14.79
N ASP A 114 9.17 5.63 -13.80
CA ASP A 114 9.78 4.30 -13.97
C ASP A 114 8.73 3.24 -14.32
N PRO A 115 8.79 2.62 -15.54
CA PRO A 115 7.83 1.60 -15.96
C PRO A 115 7.83 0.35 -15.07
N GLU A 116 8.99 -0.06 -14.52
CA GLU A 116 9.10 -1.22 -13.65
C GLU A 116 8.37 -0.95 -12.32
N ILE A 117 8.57 0.23 -11.76
CA ILE A 117 7.93 0.63 -10.51
C ILE A 117 6.42 0.78 -10.71
N ARG A 118 5.99 1.38 -11.80
CA ARG A 118 4.56 1.49 -12.15
C ARG A 118 3.89 0.12 -12.21
N LYS A 119 4.58 -0.88 -12.78
CA LYS A 119 4.09 -2.26 -12.83
C LYS A 119 3.98 -2.88 -11.43
N LEU A 120 5.01 -2.74 -10.59
CA LEU A 120 5.01 -3.27 -9.23
C LEU A 120 3.86 -2.70 -8.40
N VAL A 121 3.62 -1.42 -8.54
CA VAL A 121 2.53 -0.72 -7.85
C VAL A 121 1.17 -1.15 -8.36
N GLY A 122 0.98 -1.15 -9.68
CA GLY A 122 -0.27 -1.63 -10.29
C GLY A 122 -0.60 -3.06 -9.84
N GLU A 123 0.40 -3.93 -9.78
CA GLU A 123 0.29 -5.28 -9.27
C GLU A 123 -0.15 -5.29 -7.79
N ARG A 124 0.46 -4.43 -6.95
CA ARG A 124 0.10 -4.34 -5.53
C ARG A 124 -1.33 -3.82 -5.34
N VAL A 125 -1.73 -2.76 -6.04
CA VAL A 125 -3.11 -2.25 -5.99
C VAL A 125 -4.10 -3.33 -6.42
N ARG A 126 -3.78 -4.08 -7.49
CA ARG A 126 -4.62 -5.16 -7.97
C ARG A 126 -4.82 -6.24 -6.91
N THR A 127 -3.72 -6.76 -6.35
CA THR A 127 -3.76 -7.90 -5.43
C THR A 127 -4.18 -7.55 -4.00
N ALA A 128 -3.86 -6.34 -3.53
CA ALA A 128 -4.15 -5.93 -2.15
C ALA A 128 -5.48 -5.20 -1.98
N VAL A 129 -6.07 -4.68 -3.07
CA VAL A 129 -7.28 -3.86 -3.02
C VAL A 129 -8.35 -4.37 -3.97
N ILE A 130 -8.06 -4.43 -5.28
CA ILE A 130 -9.10 -4.69 -6.29
C ILE A 130 -9.62 -6.12 -6.20
N GLU A 131 -8.74 -7.11 -6.19
CA GLU A 131 -9.13 -8.53 -6.16
C GLU A 131 -9.90 -8.90 -4.87
N PRO A 132 -9.42 -8.58 -3.66
CA PRO A 132 -10.17 -8.87 -2.45
C PRO A 132 -11.52 -8.16 -2.40
N LEU A 133 -11.61 -6.92 -2.90
CA LEU A 133 -12.87 -6.20 -2.98
C LEU A 133 -13.83 -6.87 -3.98
N ALA A 134 -13.34 -7.26 -5.17
CA ALA A 134 -14.15 -7.96 -6.17
C ALA A 134 -14.67 -9.31 -5.66
N GLU A 135 -13.82 -10.08 -4.97
CA GLU A 135 -14.23 -11.33 -4.32
C GLU A 135 -15.33 -11.08 -3.28
N ARG A 136 -15.20 -10.04 -2.47
CA ARG A 136 -16.21 -9.66 -1.47
C ARG A 136 -17.53 -9.23 -2.09
N LEU A 137 -17.49 -8.54 -3.24
CA LEU A 137 -18.68 -8.08 -3.96
C LEU A 137 -19.42 -9.24 -4.63
N GLY A 138 -18.68 -10.12 -5.29
CA GLY A 138 -19.26 -11.21 -6.07
C GLY A 138 -20.16 -10.74 -7.22
N GLY A 139 -20.68 -11.69 -7.98
CA GLY A 139 -21.61 -11.43 -9.10
C GLY A 139 -20.95 -10.87 -10.36
N PRO A 140 -21.75 -10.58 -11.40
CA PRO A 140 -21.28 -9.99 -12.63
C PRO A 140 -20.67 -8.61 -12.33
N ASP A 141 -19.69 -8.20 -13.14
CA ASP A 141 -19.04 -6.89 -13.05
C ASP A 141 -18.34 -6.56 -11.71
N ALA A 142 -18.20 -7.51 -10.78
CA ALA A 142 -17.54 -7.30 -9.50
C ALA A 142 -16.15 -6.66 -9.65
N MET A 143 -15.39 -7.08 -10.66
CA MET A 143 -14.07 -6.52 -10.96
C MET A 143 -14.15 -5.06 -11.45
N ALA A 144 -15.13 -4.70 -12.25
CA ALA A 144 -15.35 -3.33 -12.73
C ALA A 144 -15.76 -2.43 -11.57
N ARG A 145 -16.69 -2.87 -10.74
CA ARG A 145 -17.16 -2.17 -9.52
C ARG A 145 -16.01 -1.95 -8.53
N ALA A 146 -15.20 -2.97 -8.29
CA ALA A 146 -14.02 -2.86 -7.43
C ALA A 146 -12.99 -1.85 -7.96
N ARG A 147 -12.77 -1.82 -9.28
CA ARG A 147 -11.88 -0.84 -9.92
C ARG A 147 -12.39 0.59 -9.76
N LEU A 148 -13.69 0.83 -9.97
CA LEU A 148 -14.30 2.15 -9.80
C LEU A 148 -14.20 2.62 -8.34
N ALA A 149 -14.54 1.78 -7.38
CA ALA A 149 -14.39 2.10 -5.96
C ALA A 149 -12.92 2.39 -5.60
N THR A 150 -11.98 1.60 -6.15
CA THR A 150 -10.54 1.84 -5.95
C THR A 150 -10.11 3.18 -6.55
N ALA A 151 -10.64 3.58 -7.70
CA ALA A 151 -10.34 4.88 -8.31
C ALA A 151 -10.82 6.04 -7.44
N VAL A 152 -12.03 5.96 -6.88
CA VAL A 152 -12.54 6.94 -5.91
C VAL A 152 -11.63 7.01 -4.68
N PHE A 153 -11.29 5.86 -4.12
CA PHE A 153 -10.45 5.74 -2.94
C PHE A 153 -9.07 6.38 -3.14
N LEU A 154 -8.38 6.03 -4.22
CA LEU A 154 -7.07 6.60 -4.55
C LEU A 154 -7.16 8.08 -4.90
N GLY A 155 -8.23 8.51 -5.59
CA GLY A 155 -8.46 9.90 -5.97
C GLY A 155 -8.66 10.82 -4.75
N VAL A 156 -9.44 10.41 -3.77
CA VAL A 156 -9.58 11.13 -2.49
C VAL A 156 -8.22 11.29 -1.82
N GLY A 157 -7.43 10.22 -1.76
CA GLY A 157 -6.08 10.25 -1.23
C GLY A 157 -5.17 11.23 -1.95
N ALA A 158 -5.17 11.22 -3.28
CA ALA A 158 -4.36 12.11 -4.11
C ALA A 158 -4.74 13.58 -3.92
N LEU A 159 -6.03 13.90 -3.95
CA LEU A 159 -6.51 15.27 -3.76
C LEU A 159 -6.09 15.86 -2.42
N ARG A 160 -6.28 15.13 -1.34
CA ARG A 160 -5.93 15.61 0.01
C ARG A 160 -4.42 15.83 0.16
N ARG A 161 -3.60 15.00 -0.47
CA ARG A 161 -2.15 15.20 -0.46
C ARG A 161 -1.71 16.46 -1.21
N ASN A 162 -2.37 16.79 -2.31
CA ASN A 162 -1.99 17.90 -3.16
C ASN A 162 -2.59 19.24 -2.73
N LEU A 163 -3.78 19.23 -2.15
CA LEU A 163 -4.48 20.45 -1.73
C LEU A 163 -4.26 20.79 -0.25
N GLY A 164 -3.67 19.89 0.52
CA GLY A 164 -3.47 20.02 1.96
C GLY A 164 -4.58 19.34 2.78
N PRO A 165 -4.34 19.15 4.08
CA PRO A 165 -5.29 18.48 4.98
C PRO A 165 -6.43 19.46 5.35
N GLU A 166 -7.55 19.33 4.70
CA GLU A 166 -8.81 19.83 5.23
C GLU A 166 -9.44 18.74 6.10
N GLU A 167 -9.95 19.09 7.27
CA GLU A 167 -10.72 18.16 8.09
C GLU A 167 -12.04 17.85 7.38
N PRO A 168 -12.33 16.56 7.07
CA PRO A 168 -13.56 16.21 6.37
C PRO A 168 -14.76 16.48 7.28
N THR A 169 -15.77 17.12 6.72
CA THR A 169 -17.03 17.32 7.41
C THR A 169 -17.89 16.05 7.38
N PRO A 170 -18.87 15.88 8.28
CA PRO A 170 -19.84 14.79 8.20
C PRO A 170 -20.57 14.74 6.84
N ALA A 171 -20.77 15.90 6.20
CA ALA A 171 -21.38 15.97 4.88
C ALA A 171 -20.45 15.41 3.78
N ASP A 172 -19.15 15.58 3.90
CA ASP A 172 -18.18 15.02 2.95
C ASP A 172 -18.12 13.50 3.08
N ILE A 173 -18.13 12.98 4.31
CA ILE A 173 -18.19 11.53 4.56
C ILE A 173 -19.49 10.95 3.99
N ALA A 174 -20.63 11.60 4.18
CA ALA A 174 -21.90 11.15 3.63
C ALA A 174 -21.89 11.11 2.10
N ARG A 175 -21.31 12.14 1.45
CA ARG A 175 -21.17 12.17 -0.03
C ARG A 175 -20.22 11.07 -0.53
N LEU A 176 -19.12 10.83 0.16
CA LEU A 176 -18.20 9.74 -0.17
C LEU A 176 -18.89 8.38 -0.01
N THR A 177 -19.67 8.20 1.05
CA THR A 177 -20.47 6.98 1.25
C THR A 177 -21.40 6.73 0.06
N ALA A 178 -22.16 7.74 -0.36
CA ALA A 178 -23.05 7.64 -1.52
C ALA A 178 -22.29 7.35 -2.82
N ALA A 179 -21.09 7.92 -3.00
CA ALA A 179 -20.25 7.62 -4.16
C ALA A 179 -19.78 6.16 -4.15
N PHE A 180 -19.38 5.63 -2.98
CA PHE A 180 -19.04 4.21 -2.87
C PHE A 180 -20.26 3.31 -3.05
N GLU A 181 -21.44 3.66 -2.54
CA GLU A 181 -22.69 2.93 -2.78
C GLU A 181 -22.96 2.81 -4.28
N ALA A 182 -22.83 3.91 -5.03
CA ALA A 182 -22.99 3.91 -6.47
C ALA A 182 -21.96 3.03 -7.20
N CYS A 183 -20.69 3.04 -6.76
CA CYS A 183 -19.65 2.21 -7.35
C CYS A 183 -19.81 0.71 -7.04
N LEU A 184 -20.29 0.38 -5.84
CA LEU A 184 -20.37 -1.00 -5.34
C LEU A 184 -21.72 -1.68 -5.63
N GLY A 185 -22.75 -0.89 -5.97
CA GLY A 185 -24.07 -1.37 -6.33
C GLY A 185 -24.06 -2.15 -7.65
N ASP A 186 -25.03 -3.04 -7.81
CA ASP A 186 -25.27 -3.69 -9.09
C ASP A 186 -25.94 -2.69 -10.05
N VAL A 187 -25.44 -2.62 -11.29
CA VAL A 187 -26.12 -1.85 -12.34
C VAL A 187 -27.34 -2.70 -12.78
N PRO A 188 -28.56 -2.14 -12.71
CA PRO A 188 -29.71 -2.87 -13.23
C PRO A 188 -29.49 -3.17 -14.72
N PRO A 189 -29.92 -4.36 -15.20
CA PRO A 189 -29.82 -4.66 -16.63
C PRO A 189 -30.59 -3.60 -17.42
N GLU A 190 -29.96 -3.10 -18.48
CA GLU A 190 -30.64 -2.20 -19.42
C GLU A 190 -31.87 -2.92 -19.97
N GLY A 191 -33.05 -2.34 -19.73
CA GLY A 191 -34.34 -2.84 -20.22
C GLY A 191 -34.52 -2.65 -21.73
#